data_6174f44c9a82afdf3652923b7e6fa6a6
#
_entry.id   6174f44c9a82afdf3652923b7e6fa6a6
#
_cell.length_a   1.000
_cell.length_b   1.000
_cell.length_c   1.000
_cell.angle_alpha   90.00
_cell.angle_beta   90.00
_cell.angle_gamma   90.00
#
_symmetry.space_group_name_H-M   'P 1'
#
loop_
_entity.id
_entity.type
_entity.pdbx_description
1 polymer ?
#
loop_
_entity_poly.entity_id
_entity_poly.type
_entity_poly.pdbx_seq_one_letter_code
_entity_poly.pdbx_strand_id
1 'polypeptide(L)'
;MALGVVHTIRRFVDSTRAVAAIEFAMVMPVLLLLLLGSFDAGNAIVIYMKVRAATYALGAITNQYGIGNAAISTTTMSTITGATSAILSPYSNTPTVMIISQIKATTATNATVSWSYAVNGTALTQGATYTLPTNFAQNSCGGTYPCYVIQASVNYTYSPMFGAFLTGPINLADSILTTPRSSVCVQYNSVPSSC
;
A
#
# COMPACT_ATOMS: atom_id res chain seq x y z
N MET A 1 -27.12 -61.16 -2.55
CA MET A 1 -26.30 -60.06 -2.08
C MET A 1 -26.89 -58.65 -2.39
N ALA A 2 -27.66 -58.48 -3.44
CA ALA A 2 -28.27 -57.20 -3.83
C ALA A 2 -29.42 -56.70 -2.91
N LEU A 3 -30.22 -57.58 -2.31
CA LEU A 3 -31.35 -57.19 -1.43
C LEU A 3 -30.90 -56.51 -0.11
N GLY A 4 -29.74 -56.88 0.44
CA GLY A 4 -29.23 -56.29 1.69
C GLY A 4 -28.79 -54.83 1.53
N VAL A 5 -28.21 -54.49 0.38
CA VAL A 5 -27.73 -53.12 0.07
C VAL A 5 -28.92 -52.16 -0.08
N VAL A 6 -29.99 -52.59 -0.76
CA VAL A 6 -31.19 -51.76 -0.97
C VAL A 6 -31.92 -51.48 0.36
N HIS A 7 -31.97 -52.44 1.29
CA HIS A 7 -32.59 -52.25 2.61
C HIS A 7 -31.77 -51.30 3.50
N THR A 8 -30.45 -51.33 3.38
CA THR A 8 -29.56 -50.43 4.14
C THR A 8 -29.67 -49.00 3.62
N ILE A 9 -29.74 -48.82 2.28
CA ILE A 9 -29.93 -47.50 1.66
C ILE A 9 -31.27 -46.88 2.04
N ARG A 10 -32.37 -47.67 2.05
CA ARG A 10 -33.70 -47.20 2.49
C ARG A 10 -33.71 -46.72 3.94
N ARG A 11 -33.06 -47.45 4.86
CA ARG A 11 -32.93 -47.03 6.27
C ARG A 11 -32.12 -45.74 6.44
N PHE A 12 -31.16 -45.45 5.56
CA PHE A 12 -30.40 -44.19 5.57
C PHE A 12 -31.27 -43.02 5.10
N VAL A 13 -32.12 -43.22 4.09
CA VAL A 13 -32.95 -42.14 3.52
C VAL A 13 -34.11 -41.79 4.46
N ASP A 14 -34.65 -42.73 5.24
CA ASP A 14 -35.76 -42.50 6.18
C ASP A 14 -35.32 -41.95 7.56
N SER A 15 -34.01 -41.82 7.81
CA SER A 15 -33.54 -41.28 9.07
C SER A 15 -33.42 -39.74 9.00
N THR A 16 -34.10 -39.04 9.88
CA THR A 16 -33.99 -37.55 10.02
C THR A 16 -32.53 -37.07 10.23
N ARG A 17 -31.68 -37.96 10.81
CA ARG A 17 -30.26 -37.71 10.97
C ARG A 17 -29.49 -37.71 9.65
N ALA A 18 -29.88 -38.55 8.68
CA ALA A 18 -29.26 -38.57 7.35
C ALA A 18 -29.66 -37.35 6.53
N VAL A 19 -30.90 -36.86 6.64
CA VAL A 19 -31.36 -35.65 5.99
C VAL A 19 -30.56 -34.44 6.51
N ALA A 20 -30.42 -34.29 7.82
CA ALA A 20 -29.65 -33.20 8.43
C ALA A 20 -28.16 -33.23 8.00
N ALA A 21 -27.58 -34.43 7.84
CA ALA A 21 -26.19 -34.56 7.37
C ALA A 21 -26.02 -34.10 5.91
N ILE A 22 -26.99 -34.37 5.04
CA ILE A 22 -26.99 -33.95 3.64
C ILE A 22 -27.18 -32.40 3.56
N GLU A 23 -28.11 -31.85 4.32
CA GLU A 23 -28.33 -30.42 4.39
C GLU A 23 -27.05 -29.70 4.87
N PHE A 24 -26.42 -30.20 5.93
CA PHE A 24 -25.14 -29.64 6.40
C PHE A 24 -24.03 -29.75 5.35
N ALA A 25 -23.93 -30.91 4.66
CA ALA A 25 -22.92 -31.11 3.61
C ALA A 25 -23.09 -30.15 2.42
N MET A 26 -24.32 -29.71 2.11
CA MET A 26 -24.59 -28.72 1.06
C MET A 26 -24.23 -27.30 1.47
N VAL A 27 -24.39 -26.95 2.74
CA VAL A 27 -24.12 -25.61 3.25
C VAL A 27 -22.64 -25.44 3.65
N MET A 28 -21.99 -26.52 4.09
CA MET A 28 -20.60 -26.50 4.58
C MET A 28 -19.60 -25.86 3.60
N PRO A 29 -19.58 -26.14 2.29
CA PRO A 29 -18.65 -25.51 1.37
C PRO A 29 -18.79 -23.97 1.34
N VAL A 30 -20.03 -23.48 1.39
CA VAL A 30 -20.29 -22.04 1.40
C VAL A 30 -19.80 -21.41 2.70
N LEU A 31 -20.03 -22.05 3.85
CA LEU A 31 -19.55 -21.59 5.14
C LEU A 31 -18.02 -21.55 5.20
N LEU A 32 -17.35 -22.58 4.65
CA LEU A 32 -15.89 -22.61 4.57
C LEU A 32 -15.35 -21.48 3.69
N LEU A 33 -15.94 -21.23 2.53
CA LEU A 33 -15.54 -20.12 1.67
C LEU A 33 -15.70 -18.77 2.37
N LEU A 34 -16.80 -18.56 3.10
CA LEU A 34 -17.01 -17.33 3.88
C LEU A 34 -16.00 -17.21 5.01
N LEU A 35 -15.71 -18.29 5.73
CA LEU A 35 -14.73 -18.30 6.81
C LEU A 35 -13.32 -17.96 6.29
N LEU A 36 -12.85 -18.67 5.27
CA LEU A 36 -11.52 -18.45 4.70
C LEU A 36 -11.41 -17.09 4.01
N GLY A 37 -12.45 -16.65 3.30
CA GLY A 37 -12.52 -15.33 2.69
C GLY A 37 -12.50 -14.19 3.71
N SER A 38 -13.19 -14.36 4.86
CA SER A 38 -13.15 -13.37 5.94
C SER A 38 -11.76 -13.27 6.59
N PHE A 39 -11.05 -14.39 6.70
CA PHE A 39 -9.67 -14.40 7.20
C PHE A 39 -8.70 -13.64 6.26
N ASP A 40 -8.76 -13.92 4.95
CA ASP A 40 -7.94 -13.22 3.97
C ASP A 40 -8.27 -11.72 3.90
N ALA A 41 -9.55 -11.36 3.96
CA ALA A 41 -9.99 -9.97 4.00
C ALA A 41 -9.47 -9.24 5.27
N GLY A 42 -9.53 -9.89 6.43
CA GLY A 42 -8.98 -9.35 7.67
C GLY A 42 -7.48 -9.08 7.57
N ASN A 43 -6.70 -10.01 7.02
CA ASN A 43 -5.27 -9.83 6.79
C ASN A 43 -4.99 -8.69 5.82
N ALA A 44 -5.74 -8.60 4.71
CA ALA A 44 -5.59 -7.50 3.75
C ALA A 44 -5.80 -6.12 4.40
N ILE A 45 -6.81 -5.98 5.27
CA ILE A 45 -7.08 -4.74 6.00
C ILE A 45 -5.92 -4.39 6.93
N VAL A 46 -5.39 -5.36 7.69
CA VAL A 46 -4.25 -5.14 8.60
C VAL A 46 -3.01 -4.70 7.82
N ILE A 47 -2.71 -5.35 6.70
CA ILE A 47 -1.58 -4.98 5.83
C ILE A 47 -1.79 -3.58 5.26
N TYR A 48 -3.00 -3.25 4.78
CA TYR A 48 -3.31 -1.93 4.25
C TYR A 48 -3.09 -0.82 5.29
N MET A 49 -3.51 -1.03 6.55
CA MET A 49 -3.23 -0.10 7.65
C MET A 49 -1.72 0.10 7.87
N LYS A 50 -0.92 -0.95 7.76
CA LYS A 50 0.54 -0.86 7.85
C LYS A 50 1.15 -0.14 6.66
N VAL A 51 0.69 -0.40 5.43
CA VAL A 51 1.09 0.33 4.22
C VAL A 51 0.83 1.82 4.40
N ARG A 52 -0.35 2.17 4.87
CA ARG A 52 -0.71 3.57 5.17
C ARG A 52 0.21 4.19 6.23
N ALA A 53 0.45 3.49 7.34
CA ALA A 53 1.37 3.96 8.38
C ALA A 53 2.80 4.15 7.84
N ALA A 54 3.28 3.24 6.99
CA ALA A 54 4.57 3.33 6.32
C ALA A 54 4.64 4.55 5.39
N THR A 55 3.60 4.80 4.59
CA THR A 55 3.52 5.98 3.70
C THR A 55 3.60 7.29 4.49
N TYR A 56 2.84 7.40 5.59
CA TYR A 56 2.90 8.57 6.46
C TYR A 56 4.26 8.74 7.13
N ALA A 57 4.88 7.66 7.61
CA ALA A 57 6.21 7.70 8.21
C ALA A 57 7.27 8.14 7.20
N LEU A 58 7.24 7.60 5.97
CA LEU A 58 8.14 7.96 4.89
C LEU A 58 8.08 9.47 4.59
N GLY A 59 6.88 10.02 4.42
CA GLY A 59 6.67 11.44 4.20
C GLY A 59 7.07 12.29 5.40
N ALA A 60 6.70 11.89 6.62
CA ALA A 60 6.98 12.63 7.84
C ALA A 60 8.47 12.74 8.15
N ILE A 61 9.23 11.66 7.99
CA ILE A 61 10.67 11.65 8.22
C ILE A 61 11.37 12.55 7.17
N THR A 62 11.00 12.41 5.89
CA THR A 62 11.59 13.21 4.82
C THR A 62 11.32 14.70 4.99
N ASN A 63 10.14 15.08 5.48
CA ASN A 63 9.78 16.48 5.72
C ASN A 63 10.58 17.18 6.82
N GLN A 64 11.31 16.42 7.65
CA GLN A 64 12.16 16.98 8.71
C GLN A 64 13.49 17.51 8.17
N TYR A 65 13.88 17.12 6.96
CA TYR A 65 15.08 17.60 6.30
C TYR A 65 14.80 18.90 5.56
N GLY A 66 15.84 19.75 5.41
CA GLY A 66 15.67 21.00 4.71
C GLY A 66 16.91 21.87 4.63
N ILE A 67 16.76 23.06 4.05
CA ILE A 67 17.85 24.05 3.92
C ILE A 67 18.31 24.45 5.32
N GLY A 68 19.60 24.30 5.59
CA GLY A 68 20.22 24.50 6.91
C GLY A 68 20.43 23.19 7.67
N ASN A 69 19.66 22.14 7.39
CA ASN A 69 20.01 20.77 7.71
C ASN A 69 20.74 20.18 6.50
N ALA A 70 21.64 19.24 6.72
CA ALA A 70 22.36 18.59 5.62
C ALA A 70 21.36 18.05 4.58
N ALA A 71 21.66 18.22 3.30
CA ALA A 71 20.87 17.63 2.24
C ALA A 71 20.79 16.09 2.41
N ILE A 72 19.66 15.51 2.07
CA ILE A 72 19.48 14.06 2.19
C ILE A 72 20.47 13.37 1.24
N SER A 73 21.35 12.54 1.78
CA SER A 73 22.21 11.68 0.99
C SER A 73 21.47 10.41 0.56
N THR A 74 22.00 9.71 -0.44
CA THR A 74 21.47 8.40 -0.85
C THR A 74 21.48 7.40 0.31
N THR A 75 22.51 7.44 1.15
CA THR A 75 22.63 6.59 2.34
C THR A 75 21.53 6.93 3.36
N THR A 76 21.31 8.22 3.62
CA THR A 76 20.22 8.66 4.50
C THR A 76 18.86 8.22 3.95
N MET A 77 18.64 8.35 2.65
CA MET A 77 17.40 7.92 2.01
C MET A 77 17.19 6.39 2.14
N SER A 78 18.24 5.60 1.97
CA SER A 78 18.18 4.14 2.20
C SER A 78 17.87 3.79 3.66
N THR A 79 18.39 4.57 4.61
CA THR A 79 18.06 4.38 6.04
C THR A 79 16.60 4.73 6.33
N ILE A 80 16.09 5.82 5.78
CA ILE A 80 14.68 6.23 5.91
C ILE A 80 13.75 5.15 5.36
N THR A 81 14.02 4.67 4.15
CA THR A 81 13.21 3.61 3.53
C THR A 81 13.35 2.28 4.26
N GLY A 82 14.53 1.95 4.79
CA GLY A 82 14.74 0.77 5.64
C GLY A 82 13.95 0.83 6.94
N ALA A 83 13.96 1.96 7.63
CA ALA A 83 13.14 2.17 8.83
C ALA A 83 11.63 2.11 8.52
N THR A 84 11.23 2.66 7.37
CA THR A 84 9.85 2.61 6.90
C THR A 84 9.41 1.18 6.60
N SER A 85 10.28 0.38 5.99
CA SER A 85 10.00 -1.03 5.69
C SER A 85 9.80 -1.87 6.95
N ALA A 86 10.45 -1.52 8.07
CA ALA A 86 10.27 -2.20 9.34
C ALA A 86 8.83 -2.10 9.89
N ILE A 87 8.07 -1.06 9.52
CA ILE A 87 6.66 -0.91 9.90
C ILE A 87 5.80 -2.04 9.30
N LEU A 88 6.20 -2.55 8.15
CA LEU A 88 5.49 -3.65 7.47
C LEU A 88 5.71 -5.01 8.15
N SER A 89 6.69 -5.15 9.05
CA SER A 89 6.92 -6.39 9.80
C SER A 89 5.64 -6.88 10.49
N PRO A 90 5.33 -8.20 10.51
CA PRO A 90 6.16 -9.35 10.07
C PRO A 90 6.02 -9.71 8.58
N TYR A 91 5.38 -8.89 7.77
CA TYR A 91 5.17 -9.18 6.35
C TYR A 91 6.45 -8.98 5.55
N SER A 92 6.61 -9.74 4.45
CA SER A 92 7.79 -9.66 3.59
C SER A 92 7.89 -8.29 2.92
N ASN A 93 9.09 -7.70 2.90
CA ASN A 93 9.35 -6.43 2.22
C ASN A 93 9.61 -6.60 0.71
N THR A 94 9.76 -7.84 0.22
CA THR A 94 10.12 -8.10 -1.17
C THR A 94 9.12 -7.56 -2.20
N PRO A 95 7.79 -7.61 -1.97
CA PRO A 95 6.84 -7.03 -2.91
C PRO A 95 6.55 -5.54 -2.64
N THR A 96 7.33 -4.88 -1.78
CA THR A 96 7.06 -3.48 -1.42
C THR A 96 7.83 -2.53 -2.32
N VAL A 97 7.11 -1.67 -3.02
CA VAL A 97 7.65 -0.55 -3.79
C VAL A 97 7.45 0.74 -2.98
N MET A 98 8.53 1.48 -2.76
CA MET A 98 8.49 2.78 -2.09
C MET A 98 9.01 3.84 -3.04
N ILE A 99 8.27 4.92 -3.22
CA ILE A 99 8.71 6.07 -4.01
C ILE A 99 8.52 7.32 -3.17
N ILE A 100 9.55 8.14 -3.12
CA ILE A 100 9.52 9.44 -2.51
C ILE A 100 10.05 10.48 -3.49
N SER A 101 9.34 11.59 -3.64
CA SER A 101 9.65 12.61 -4.62
C SER A 101 9.37 13.99 -4.08
N GLN A 102 10.19 14.94 -4.46
CA GLN A 102 9.86 16.35 -4.27
C GLN A 102 9.29 16.92 -5.55
N ILE A 103 8.16 17.54 -5.44
CA ILE A 103 7.40 18.15 -6.51
C ILE A 103 7.48 19.67 -6.33
N LYS A 104 7.91 20.38 -7.37
CA LYS A 104 7.94 21.83 -7.43
C LYS A 104 6.66 22.32 -8.12
N ALA A 105 5.74 22.87 -7.36
CA ALA A 105 4.56 23.52 -7.90
C ALA A 105 4.92 24.90 -8.44
N THR A 106 4.65 25.15 -9.70
CA THR A 106 4.89 26.44 -10.39
C THR A 106 3.61 27.26 -10.48
N THR A 107 2.46 26.62 -10.43
CA THR A 107 1.12 27.23 -10.37
C THR A 107 0.21 26.36 -9.50
N ALA A 108 -1.05 26.73 -9.37
CA ALA A 108 -2.04 25.97 -8.62
C ALA A 108 -2.25 24.52 -9.12
N THR A 109 -1.95 24.26 -10.40
CA THR A 109 -2.19 22.96 -11.05
C THR A 109 -0.94 22.37 -11.72
N ASN A 110 0.00 23.21 -12.13
CA ASN A 110 1.21 22.77 -12.82
C ASN A 110 2.36 22.58 -11.84
N ALA A 111 2.97 21.41 -11.92
CA ALA A 111 4.12 21.06 -11.12
C ALA A 111 5.10 20.21 -11.90
N THR A 112 6.34 20.17 -11.45
CA THR A 112 7.39 19.34 -12.02
C THR A 112 8.11 18.57 -10.92
N VAL A 113 8.65 17.41 -11.25
CA VAL A 113 9.46 16.61 -10.33
C VAL A 113 10.82 17.26 -10.14
N SER A 114 11.15 17.69 -8.90
CA SER A 114 12.48 18.21 -8.56
C SER A 114 13.49 17.08 -8.41
N TRP A 115 13.14 16.09 -7.63
CA TRP A 115 13.91 14.86 -7.47
C TRP A 115 12.99 13.70 -7.07
N SER A 116 13.45 12.48 -7.29
CA SER A 116 12.75 11.27 -6.89
C SER A 116 13.73 10.18 -6.49
N TYR A 117 13.34 9.37 -5.52
CA TYR A 117 14.04 8.18 -5.07
C TYR A 117 13.06 7.02 -4.98
N ALA A 118 13.46 5.83 -5.43
CA ALA A 118 12.62 4.65 -5.38
C ALA A 118 13.39 3.43 -4.85
N VAL A 119 12.69 2.58 -4.13
CA VAL A 119 13.14 1.25 -3.71
C VAL A 119 12.21 0.22 -4.34
N ASN A 120 12.78 -0.80 -4.95
CA ASN A 120 12.07 -1.88 -5.66
C ASN A 120 11.12 -1.38 -6.77
N GLY A 121 11.33 -0.18 -7.29
CA GLY A 121 10.50 0.42 -8.33
C GLY A 121 11.28 1.43 -9.15
N THR A 122 10.58 2.17 -10.01
CA THR A 122 11.16 3.20 -10.85
C THR A 122 10.89 4.58 -10.26
N ALA A 123 11.95 5.36 -10.02
CA ALA A 123 11.83 6.74 -9.59
C ALA A 123 11.19 7.59 -10.70
N LEU A 124 10.48 8.65 -10.32
CA LEU A 124 9.94 9.61 -11.26
C LEU A 124 11.09 10.35 -11.95
N THR A 125 10.93 10.64 -13.23
CA THR A 125 11.93 11.38 -14.01
C THR A 125 11.98 12.83 -13.55
N GLN A 126 13.19 13.33 -13.25
CA GLN A 126 13.40 14.73 -12.90
C GLN A 126 12.94 15.64 -14.06
N GLY A 127 12.25 16.72 -13.73
CA GLY A 127 11.67 17.66 -14.70
C GLY A 127 10.37 17.19 -15.35
N ALA A 128 9.94 15.94 -15.14
CA ALA A 128 8.66 15.47 -15.65
C ALA A 128 7.49 16.25 -15.04
N THR A 129 6.47 16.48 -15.84
CA THR A 129 5.23 17.14 -15.39
C THR A 129 4.51 16.23 -14.37
N TYR A 130 4.09 16.83 -13.28
CA TYR A 130 3.30 16.17 -12.24
C TYR A 130 1.98 16.92 -12.06
N THR A 131 0.87 16.20 -12.08
CA THR A 131 -0.46 16.78 -11.85
C THR A 131 -0.80 16.75 -10.37
N LEU A 132 -0.93 17.89 -9.75
CA LEU A 132 -1.37 18.00 -8.36
C LEU A 132 -2.91 17.91 -8.27
N PRO A 133 -3.46 17.39 -7.17
CA PRO A 133 -4.89 17.48 -6.92
C PRO A 133 -5.37 18.94 -6.94
N THR A 134 -6.59 19.15 -7.42
CA THR A 134 -7.19 20.49 -7.53
C THR A 134 -7.11 21.26 -6.20
N ASN A 135 -6.63 22.48 -6.25
CA ASN A 135 -6.44 23.38 -5.11
C ASN A 135 -5.44 22.92 -4.04
N PHE A 136 -4.76 21.77 -4.21
CA PHE A 136 -3.79 21.31 -3.22
C PHE A 136 -2.64 22.29 -3.06
N ALA A 137 -2.01 22.70 -4.16
CA ALA A 137 -0.91 23.64 -4.12
C ALA A 137 -1.36 25.02 -3.59
N GLN A 138 -2.55 25.49 -3.95
CA GLN A 138 -3.09 26.74 -3.44
C GLN A 138 -3.28 26.70 -1.92
N ASN A 139 -3.88 25.64 -1.39
CA ASN A 139 -4.12 25.50 0.04
C ASN A 139 -2.84 25.25 0.84
N SER A 140 -1.90 24.47 0.29
CA SER A 140 -0.68 24.06 0.98
C SER A 140 0.42 25.11 0.90
N CYS A 141 0.43 25.94 -0.15
CA CYS A 141 1.46 26.95 -0.42
C CYS A 141 0.97 28.38 -0.14
N GLY A 142 -0.26 28.56 0.31
CA GLY A 142 -0.82 29.90 0.56
C GLY A 142 -0.87 30.80 -0.69
N GLY A 143 -0.91 30.21 -1.89
CA GLY A 143 -0.90 30.93 -3.16
C GLY A 143 0.47 31.48 -3.58
N THR A 144 1.54 31.21 -2.84
CA THR A 144 2.91 31.67 -3.17
C THR A 144 3.65 30.58 -3.97
N TYR A 145 4.16 30.94 -5.14
CA TYR A 145 4.89 30.03 -6.03
C TYR A 145 6.29 30.59 -6.36
N PRO A 146 7.30 29.73 -6.64
CA PRO A 146 7.23 28.27 -6.56
C PRO A 146 7.16 27.75 -5.12
N CYS A 147 6.42 26.68 -4.90
CA CYS A 147 6.46 25.97 -3.63
C CYS A 147 6.78 24.50 -3.85
N TYR A 148 7.20 23.83 -2.78
CA TYR A 148 7.65 22.46 -2.84
C TYR A 148 6.76 21.56 -1.99
N VAL A 149 6.49 20.37 -2.52
CA VAL A 149 5.63 19.35 -1.91
C VAL A 149 6.38 18.02 -1.94
N ILE A 150 6.35 17.28 -0.84
CA ILE A 150 6.85 15.92 -0.79
C ILE A 150 5.70 14.97 -1.09
N GLN A 151 5.90 14.13 -2.10
CA GLN A 151 5.04 13.01 -2.42
C GLN A 151 5.71 11.74 -1.91
N ALA A 152 5.05 11.00 -1.06
CA ALA A 152 5.47 9.67 -0.63
C ALA A 152 4.41 8.65 -1.05
N SER A 153 4.83 7.53 -1.60
CA SER A 153 3.95 6.43 -1.94
C SER A 153 4.57 5.08 -1.57
N VAL A 154 3.75 4.19 -1.05
CA VAL A 154 4.11 2.82 -0.75
C VAL A 154 3.08 1.92 -1.40
N ASN A 155 3.55 0.93 -2.13
CA ASN A 155 2.73 -0.08 -2.79
C ASN A 155 3.20 -1.46 -2.35
N TYR A 156 2.28 -2.28 -1.86
CA TYR A 156 2.52 -3.62 -1.38
C TYR A 156 1.64 -4.61 -2.14
N THR A 157 2.25 -5.62 -2.73
CA THR A 157 1.52 -6.70 -3.40
C THR A 157 1.18 -7.80 -2.40
N TYR A 158 -0.06 -7.86 -1.97
CA TYR A 158 -0.57 -8.88 -1.07
C TYR A 158 -1.06 -10.11 -1.85
N SER A 159 -0.60 -11.29 -1.47
CA SER A 159 -1.11 -12.56 -1.98
C SER A 159 -1.96 -13.23 -0.90
N PRO A 160 -3.30 -13.31 -1.06
CA PRO A 160 -4.16 -14.02 -0.13
C PRO A 160 -3.75 -15.48 0.02
N MET A 161 -3.89 -16.04 1.22
CA MET A 161 -3.50 -17.44 1.47
C MET A 161 -4.52 -18.42 0.89
N PHE A 162 -5.79 -18.12 1.04
CA PHE A 162 -6.91 -18.99 0.63
C PHE A 162 -7.59 -18.47 -0.63
N GLY A 163 -7.69 -17.16 -0.80
CA GLY A 163 -8.34 -16.51 -1.92
C GLY A 163 -7.45 -16.31 -3.16
N ALA A 164 -6.16 -16.63 -3.11
CA ALA A 164 -5.23 -16.43 -4.22
C ALA A 164 -5.70 -17.07 -5.54
N PHE A 165 -6.38 -18.19 -5.47
CA PHE A 165 -6.93 -18.90 -6.63
C PHE A 165 -8.11 -18.15 -7.26
N LEU A 166 -8.86 -17.38 -6.48
CA LEU A 166 -10.06 -16.64 -6.92
C LEU A 166 -9.75 -15.22 -7.35
N THR A 167 -8.90 -14.51 -6.59
CA THR A 167 -8.66 -13.07 -6.76
C THR A 167 -7.28 -12.74 -7.32
N GLY A 168 -6.32 -13.67 -7.20
CA GLY A 168 -4.91 -13.39 -7.48
C GLY A 168 -4.29 -12.39 -6.48
N PRO A 169 -3.09 -11.87 -6.79
CA PRO A 169 -2.42 -10.86 -5.96
C PRO A 169 -3.21 -9.54 -5.96
N ILE A 170 -3.31 -8.89 -4.80
CA ILE A 170 -4.00 -7.62 -4.60
C ILE A 170 -2.98 -6.53 -4.32
N ASN A 171 -3.01 -5.43 -5.07
CA ASN A 171 -2.17 -4.27 -4.83
C ASN A 171 -2.78 -3.39 -3.73
N LEU A 172 -2.07 -3.27 -2.62
CA LEU A 172 -2.40 -2.39 -1.51
C LEU A 172 -1.46 -1.18 -1.58
N ALA A 173 -1.95 -0.06 -2.07
CA ALA A 173 -1.17 1.14 -2.27
C ALA A 173 -1.76 2.32 -1.53
N ASP A 174 -0.88 3.19 -1.02
CA ASP A 174 -1.25 4.49 -0.47
C ASP A 174 -0.24 5.55 -0.90
N SER A 175 -0.69 6.79 -1.02
CA SER A 175 0.16 7.93 -1.36
C SER A 175 -0.30 9.18 -0.63
N ILE A 176 0.66 9.97 -0.17
CA ILE A 176 0.41 11.24 0.49
C ILE A 176 1.20 12.35 -0.17
N LEU A 177 0.64 13.54 -0.11
CA LEU A 177 1.28 14.80 -0.44
C LEU A 177 1.38 15.63 0.83
N THR A 178 2.55 16.18 1.12
CA THR A 178 2.79 16.97 2.32
C THR A 178 3.83 18.03 2.05
N THR A 179 3.74 19.18 2.73
CA THR A 179 4.72 20.26 2.58
C THR A 179 5.90 20.05 3.52
N PRO A 180 7.13 20.43 3.12
CA PRO A 180 8.27 20.43 4.02
C PRO A 180 8.00 21.29 5.26
N ARG A 181 8.44 20.82 6.43
CA ARG A 181 8.16 21.48 7.71
C ARG A 181 9.31 22.35 8.19
N SER A 182 10.53 21.96 7.89
CA SER A 182 11.74 22.60 8.41
C SER A 182 12.36 23.59 7.44
N SER A 183 11.88 23.63 6.19
CA SER A 183 12.43 24.49 5.12
C SER A 183 11.41 24.65 3.99
N VAL A 184 11.69 25.56 3.09
CA VAL A 184 10.89 25.74 1.86
C VAL A 184 11.02 24.52 0.94
N CYS A 185 12.17 23.85 0.96
CA CYS A 185 12.54 22.79 0.03
C CYS A 185 13.48 21.78 0.70
N VAL A 186 13.36 20.52 0.36
CA VAL A 186 14.24 19.44 0.81
C VAL A 186 15.27 19.15 -0.27
N GLN A 187 16.54 19.41 0.00
CA GLN A 187 17.62 19.07 -0.93
C GLN A 187 17.95 17.59 -0.93
N TYR A 188 18.23 17.05 -2.11
CA TYR A 188 18.73 15.70 -2.29
C TYR A 188 20.10 15.74 -2.98
N ASN A 189 21.13 15.20 -2.32
CA ASN A 189 22.53 15.32 -2.78
C ASN A 189 22.79 14.77 -4.18
N SER A 190 22.04 13.76 -4.61
CA SER A 190 22.17 13.19 -5.95
C SER A 190 21.62 14.12 -7.04
N VAL A 191 20.95 15.23 -6.66
CA VAL A 191 20.36 16.22 -7.57
C VAL A 191 20.69 17.63 -7.04
N PRO A 192 21.86 18.20 -7.44
CA PRO A 192 22.34 19.47 -6.88
C PRO A 192 21.40 20.65 -7.04
N SER A 193 20.54 20.66 -8.04
CA SER A 193 19.58 21.76 -8.32
C SER A 193 18.17 21.45 -7.82
N SER A 194 18.04 20.61 -6.79
CA SER A 194 16.72 20.13 -6.33
C SER A 194 15.87 21.19 -5.62
N CYS A 195 16.46 22.30 -5.25
CA CYS A 195 15.89 23.53 -4.77
C CYS A 195 16.28 24.69 -5.71
#